data_892e557c8dec0277dfcba39f67419fa1
#
_entry.id   892e557c8dec0277dfcba39f67419fa1
#
_cell.length_a   1.000
_cell.length_b   1.000
_cell.length_c   1.000
_cell.angle_alpha   90.00
_cell.angle_beta   90.00
_cell.angle_gamma   90.00
#
_symmetry.space_group_name_H-M   'P 1'
#
loop_
_entity.id
_entity.type
_entity.pdbx_description
1 polymer ?
#
loop_
_entity_poly.entity_id
_entity_poly.type
_entity_poly.pdbx_seq_one_letter_code
_entity_poly.pdbx_strand_id
1 'polypeptide(L)'
;MEDAILKIDDVSVSYGKKQVLDGFSLLMKKGDKLVVAGPNGCGKTTLLKSILGIIKPTSGGIHLAQSTRTAYCKQGFTTAATTISVYEVVGMGLYKQKGKDRTCVERAMMETGVQHLANRPFNDLSGGEKQRVSLARCLCQDANLLLLDEPSSFLDVASCKDFTSLMKSLPSHIAAIVVTHDDKLIQGLGWPVVEMKAHVEAPWTE
;
A
#
# COMPACT_ATOMS: atom_id res chain seq x y z
N MET A 1 13.08 -9.70 19.67
CA MET A 1 12.52 -9.90 18.31
C MET A 1 11.00 -10.14 18.32
N GLU A 2 10.36 -10.04 19.50
CA GLU A 2 8.93 -10.41 19.65
C GLU A 2 7.92 -9.46 18.97
N ASP A 3 8.29 -8.23 18.65
CA ASP A 3 7.34 -7.25 18.07
C ASP A 3 7.55 -6.93 16.58
N ALA A 4 8.51 -7.57 15.90
CA ALA A 4 8.75 -7.31 14.48
C ALA A 4 7.60 -7.89 13.63
N ILE A 5 6.97 -7.04 12.80
CA ILE A 5 5.96 -7.46 11.82
C ILE A 5 6.58 -7.78 10.46
N LEU A 6 7.65 -7.07 10.10
CA LEU A 6 8.39 -7.23 8.85
C LEU A 6 9.87 -7.02 9.10
N LYS A 7 10.70 -7.92 8.58
CA LYS A 7 12.16 -7.79 8.51
C LYS A 7 12.61 -8.04 7.08
N ILE A 8 13.37 -7.12 6.53
CA ILE A 8 14.02 -7.19 5.22
C ILE A 8 15.51 -7.13 5.46
N ASP A 9 16.25 -8.16 5.03
CA ASP A 9 17.67 -8.30 5.22
C ASP A 9 18.37 -8.31 3.87
N ASP A 10 19.08 -7.23 3.55
CA ASP A 10 19.98 -7.10 2.39
C ASP A 10 19.37 -7.57 1.06
N VAL A 11 18.11 -7.18 0.82
CA VAL A 11 17.34 -7.65 -0.32
C VAL A 11 17.74 -6.93 -1.59
N SER A 12 18.10 -7.74 -2.61
CA SER A 12 18.32 -7.26 -3.97
C SER A 12 17.37 -7.96 -4.94
N VAL A 13 16.95 -7.22 -5.98
CA VAL A 13 16.08 -7.73 -7.05
C VAL A 13 16.60 -7.28 -8.39
N SER A 14 16.76 -8.24 -9.32
CA SER A 14 17.18 -7.98 -10.69
C SER A 14 16.21 -8.59 -11.71
N TYR A 15 15.99 -7.92 -12.82
CA TYR A 15 15.27 -8.40 -13.99
C TYR A 15 16.28 -8.58 -15.14
N GLY A 16 16.70 -9.82 -15.35
CA GLY A 16 17.81 -10.12 -16.24
C GLY A 16 19.09 -9.45 -15.75
N LYS A 17 19.67 -8.56 -16.55
CA LYS A 17 20.88 -7.81 -16.18
C LYS A 17 20.59 -6.52 -15.40
N LYS A 18 19.32 -6.06 -15.34
CA LYS A 18 18.95 -4.80 -14.69
C LYS A 18 18.66 -5.02 -13.22
N GLN A 19 19.51 -4.49 -12.35
CA GLN A 19 19.28 -4.44 -10.91
C GLN A 19 18.30 -3.29 -10.60
N VAL A 20 17.22 -3.58 -9.86
CA VAL A 20 16.15 -2.63 -9.54
C VAL A 20 16.09 -2.34 -8.05
N LEU A 21 16.53 -3.27 -7.22
CA LEU A 21 16.67 -3.11 -5.78
C LEU A 21 18.04 -3.65 -5.39
N ASP A 22 18.79 -2.92 -4.57
CA ASP A 22 20.14 -3.26 -4.17
C ASP A 22 20.33 -3.14 -2.67
N GLY A 23 20.54 -4.26 -1.99
CA GLY A 23 20.90 -4.32 -0.59
C GLY A 23 19.91 -3.66 0.37
N PHE A 24 18.62 -3.63 0.03
CA PHE A 24 17.63 -2.94 0.86
C PHE A 24 17.36 -3.69 2.17
N SER A 25 17.47 -2.97 3.28
CA SER A 25 17.22 -3.50 4.62
C SER A 25 16.22 -2.63 5.37
N LEU A 26 15.27 -3.26 6.08
CA LEU A 26 14.24 -2.58 6.85
C LEU A 26 13.76 -3.48 7.99
N LEU A 27 13.58 -2.89 9.17
CA LEU A 27 12.91 -3.54 10.29
C LEU A 27 11.69 -2.72 10.70
N MET A 28 10.52 -3.34 10.74
CA MET A 28 9.29 -2.73 11.21
C MET A 28 8.67 -3.52 12.35
N LYS A 29 8.17 -2.81 13.33
CA LYS A 29 7.36 -3.36 14.44
C LYS A 29 5.88 -3.24 14.13
N LYS A 30 5.06 -3.93 14.91
CA LYS A 30 3.59 -3.78 14.85
C LYS A 30 3.21 -2.31 15.10
N GLY A 31 2.36 -1.78 14.23
CA GLY A 31 1.89 -0.40 14.32
C GLY A 31 2.83 0.66 13.74
N ASP A 32 4.05 0.30 13.35
CA ASP A 32 4.96 1.24 12.70
C ASP A 32 4.37 1.73 11.38
N LYS A 33 4.53 3.02 11.13
CA LYS A 33 4.10 3.68 9.90
C LYS A 33 5.28 4.40 9.29
N LEU A 34 5.57 4.16 8.02
CA LEU A 34 6.70 4.79 7.34
C LEU A 34 6.40 5.07 5.87
N VAL A 35 7.17 5.96 5.31
CA VAL A 35 7.19 6.28 3.88
C VAL A 35 8.48 5.76 3.27
N VAL A 36 8.37 5.09 2.14
CA VAL A 36 9.51 4.79 1.29
C VAL A 36 9.46 5.76 0.11
N ALA A 37 10.34 6.76 0.15
CA ALA A 37 10.43 7.80 -0.86
C ALA A 37 11.47 7.49 -1.92
N GLY A 38 11.28 8.00 -3.12
CA GLY A 38 12.27 7.88 -4.18
C GLY A 38 11.70 8.17 -5.57
N PRO A 39 12.56 8.42 -6.55
CA PRO A 39 12.14 8.76 -7.90
C PRO A 39 11.40 7.60 -8.60
N ASN A 40 10.77 7.90 -9.72
CA ASN A 40 10.13 6.87 -10.53
C ASN A 40 11.19 5.89 -11.06
N GLY A 41 10.86 4.59 -11.01
CA GLY A 41 11.77 3.52 -11.47
C GLY A 41 12.83 3.06 -10.46
N CYS A 42 12.93 3.65 -9.25
CA CYS A 42 13.91 3.22 -8.25
C CYS A 42 13.56 1.91 -7.52
N GLY A 43 12.47 1.23 -7.88
CA GLY A 43 12.15 -0.09 -7.33
C GLY A 43 11.08 -0.10 -6.22
N LYS A 44 10.40 1.01 -5.92
CA LYS A 44 9.37 1.09 -4.86
C LYS A 44 8.27 0.03 -5.00
N THR A 45 7.65 -0.06 -6.16
CA THR A 45 6.64 -1.09 -6.46
C THR A 45 7.23 -2.51 -6.40
N THR A 46 8.49 -2.68 -6.83
CA THR A 46 9.21 -3.95 -6.74
C THR A 46 9.38 -4.37 -5.30
N LEU A 47 9.77 -3.45 -4.41
CA LEU A 47 9.87 -3.69 -2.98
C LEU A 47 8.53 -4.20 -2.41
N LEU A 48 7.41 -3.50 -2.68
CA LEU A 48 6.09 -3.92 -2.19
C LEU A 48 5.71 -5.30 -2.73
N LYS A 49 5.95 -5.58 -4.01
CA LYS A 49 5.68 -6.89 -4.61
C LYS A 49 6.57 -8.00 -4.03
N SER A 50 7.80 -7.68 -3.63
CA SER A 50 8.69 -8.62 -2.96
C SER A 50 8.21 -8.93 -1.55
N ILE A 51 7.74 -7.94 -0.79
CA ILE A 51 7.11 -8.14 0.53
C ILE A 51 5.87 -9.05 0.42
N LEU A 52 5.09 -8.90 -0.65
CA LEU A 52 3.91 -9.74 -0.94
C LEU A 52 4.26 -11.16 -1.44
N GLY A 53 5.53 -11.47 -1.66
CA GLY A 53 5.97 -12.74 -2.25
C GLY A 53 5.62 -12.91 -3.73
N ILE A 54 5.17 -11.83 -4.41
CA ILE A 54 4.87 -11.85 -5.86
C ILE A 54 6.17 -11.87 -6.67
N ILE A 55 7.19 -11.15 -6.20
CA ILE A 55 8.52 -11.14 -6.79
C ILE A 55 9.49 -11.75 -5.78
N LYS A 56 10.24 -12.76 -6.23
CA LYS A 56 11.27 -13.39 -5.41
C LYS A 56 12.55 -12.56 -5.46
N PRO A 57 13.16 -12.18 -4.33
CA PRO A 57 14.46 -11.54 -4.30
C PRO A 57 15.53 -12.38 -5.00
N THR A 58 16.49 -11.70 -5.62
CA THR A 58 17.69 -12.33 -6.21
C THR A 58 18.68 -12.72 -5.11
N SER A 59 18.78 -11.89 -4.05
CA SER A 59 19.56 -12.15 -2.85
C SER A 59 18.89 -11.52 -1.63
N GLY A 60 19.35 -11.87 -0.43
CA GLY A 60 18.77 -11.43 0.83
C GLY A 60 17.48 -12.15 1.22
N GLY A 61 16.78 -11.66 2.22
CA GLY A 61 15.60 -12.29 2.76
C GLY A 61 14.52 -11.34 3.22
N ILE A 62 13.25 -11.74 3.09
CA ILE A 62 12.08 -11.03 3.60
C ILE A 62 11.33 -11.95 4.55
N HIS A 63 11.14 -11.49 5.77
CA HIS A 63 10.49 -12.24 6.84
C HIS A 63 9.29 -11.46 7.38
N LEU A 64 8.11 -12.04 7.24
CA LEU A 64 6.88 -11.57 7.87
C LEU A 64 6.60 -12.42 9.10
N ALA A 65 6.12 -11.80 10.19
CA ALA A 65 5.65 -12.56 11.34
C ALA A 65 4.46 -13.46 10.93
N GLN A 66 4.32 -14.63 11.55
CA GLN A 66 3.23 -15.59 11.20
C GLN A 66 1.82 -14.98 11.32
N SER A 67 1.64 -14.03 12.23
CA SER A 67 0.36 -13.32 12.42
C SER A 67 0.15 -12.17 11.43
N THR A 68 1.07 -11.92 10.50
CA THR A 68 0.97 -10.79 9.57
C THR A 68 -0.03 -11.09 8.47
N ARG A 69 -1.01 -10.20 8.35
CA ARG A 69 -1.98 -10.17 7.25
C ARG A 69 -1.74 -8.90 6.47
N THR A 70 -1.26 -9.06 5.25
CA THR A 70 -0.95 -7.94 4.35
C THR A 70 -2.14 -7.58 3.49
N ALA A 71 -2.41 -6.28 3.31
CA ALA A 71 -3.27 -5.78 2.25
C ALA A 71 -2.52 -4.81 1.36
N TYR A 72 -2.77 -4.90 0.06
CA TYR A 72 -2.10 -4.09 -0.96
C TYR A 72 -3.07 -3.16 -1.67
N CYS A 73 -2.81 -1.88 -1.54
CA CYS A 73 -3.49 -0.84 -2.28
C CYS A 73 -2.60 -0.45 -3.48
N LYS A 74 -2.93 -1.01 -4.64
CA LYS A 74 -2.18 -0.82 -5.88
C LYS A 74 -2.36 0.59 -6.41
N GLN A 75 -1.34 1.15 -7.06
CA GLN A 75 -1.44 2.36 -7.86
C GLN A 75 -2.52 2.23 -8.93
N GLY A 76 -3.43 3.19 -8.98
CA GLY A 76 -4.50 3.25 -9.97
C GLY A 76 -5.66 2.27 -9.70
N PHE A 77 -6.72 2.49 -10.45
CA PHE A 77 -7.95 1.74 -10.31
C PHE A 77 -8.14 0.84 -11.53
N THR A 78 -8.28 -0.46 -11.31
CA THR A 78 -8.68 -1.35 -12.41
C THR A 78 -10.18 -1.17 -12.62
N THR A 79 -10.56 -0.49 -13.69
CA THR A 79 -11.94 -0.40 -14.13
C THR A 79 -12.31 -1.73 -14.80
N ALA A 80 -13.10 -2.54 -14.14
CA ALA A 80 -13.81 -3.62 -14.82
C ALA A 80 -14.91 -2.98 -15.69
N ALA A 81 -15.19 -3.59 -16.84
CA ALA A 81 -16.30 -3.16 -17.71
C ALA A 81 -17.69 -3.33 -17.05
N THR A 82 -17.75 -3.95 -15.90
CA THR A 82 -18.97 -4.21 -15.13
C THR A 82 -19.25 -3.09 -14.14
N THR A 83 -20.50 -2.68 -14.07
CA THR A 83 -21.00 -1.71 -13.09
C THR A 83 -21.13 -2.39 -11.74
N ILE A 84 -20.08 -2.33 -10.91
CA ILE A 84 -20.09 -2.85 -9.53
C ILE A 84 -20.24 -1.69 -8.55
N SER A 85 -20.99 -1.90 -7.50
CA SER A 85 -21.20 -0.92 -6.43
C SER A 85 -19.98 -0.79 -5.53
N VAL A 86 -19.87 0.34 -4.84
CA VAL A 86 -18.83 0.56 -3.82
C VAL A 86 -18.86 -0.53 -2.75
N TYR A 87 -20.08 -0.93 -2.31
CA TYR A 87 -20.24 -1.99 -1.32
C TYR A 87 -19.64 -3.32 -1.78
N GLU A 88 -19.85 -3.69 -3.05
CA GLU A 88 -19.29 -4.91 -3.62
C GLU A 88 -17.77 -4.82 -3.75
N VAL A 89 -17.23 -3.66 -4.16
CA VAL A 89 -15.77 -3.46 -4.23
C VAL A 89 -15.10 -3.64 -2.86
N VAL A 90 -15.66 -3.05 -1.81
CA VAL A 90 -15.15 -3.22 -0.44
C VAL A 90 -15.30 -4.68 0.00
N GLY A 91 -16.44 -5.31 -0.31
CA GLY A 91 -16.74 -6.71 -0.01
C GLY A 91 -15.77 -7.71 -0.67
N MET A 92 -15.13 -7.35 -1.79
CA MET A 92 -14.06 -8.16 -2.38
C MET A 92 -12.88 -8.38 -1.42
N GLY A 93 -12.69 -7.52 -0.41
CA GLY A 93 -11.73 -7.73 0.66
C GLY A 93 -11.96 -9.01 1.46
N LEU A 94 -13.18 -9.55 1.45
CA LEU A 94 -13.55 -10.78 2.16
C LEU A 94 -13.31 -12.06 1.38
N TYR A 95 -12.91 -11.99 0.10
CA TYR A 95 -12.91 -13.14 -0.83
C TYR A 95 -12.21 -14.40 -0.29
N LYS A 96 -11.20 -14.26 0.57
CA LYS A 96 -10.48 -15.42 1.15
C LYS A 96 -10.84 -15.68 2.62
N GLN A 97 -11.81 -14.98 3.19
CA GLN A 97 -12.09 -15.03 4.62
C GLN A 97 -13.44 -15.74 4.86
N LYS A 98 -13.38 -17.09 4.98
CA LYS A 98 -14.56 -17.88 5.33
C LYS A 98 -15.11 -17.45 6.70
N GLY A 99 -16.41 -17.15 6.78
CA GLY A 99 -17.10 -16.86 8.05
C GLY A 99 -17.06 -15.41 8.52
N LYS A 100 -16.49 -14.45 7.77
CA LYS A 100 -16.62 -13.03 8.10
C LYS A 100 -17.98 -12.49 7.66
N ASP A 101 -18.58 -11.78 8.61
CA ASP A 101 -19.86 -11.11 8.44
C ASP A 101 -19.70 -9.82 7.60
N ARG A 102 -20.76 -9.45 6.91
CA ARG A 102 -20.89 -8.20 6.13
C ARG A 102 -20.67 -6.94 6.98
N THR A 103 -20.80 -7.04 8.30
CA THR A 103 -20.51 -5.94 9.24
C THR A 103 -19.09 -5.35 9.13
N CYS A 104 -18.10 -6.15 8.68
CA CYS A 104 -16.76 -5.62 8.44
C CYS A 104 -16.70 -4.71 7.20
N VAL A 105 -17.56 -4.92 6.20
CA VAL A 105 -17.67 -4.02 5.03
C VAL A 105 -18.21 -2.67 5.48
N GLU A 106 -19.29 -2.66 6.25
CA GLU A 106 -19.92 -1.44 6.75
C GLU A 106 -18.96 -0.66 7.66
N ARG A 107 -18.27 -1.35 8.56
CA ARG A 107 -17.25 -0.75 9.42
C ARG A 107 -16.11 -0.12 8.62
N ALA A 108 -15.54 -0.84 7.65
CA ALA A 108 -14.46 -0.33 6.82
C ALA A 108 -14.89 0.89 5.99
N MET A 109 -16.14 0.88 5.49
CA MET A 109 -16.71 2.02 4.77
C MET A 109 -16.93 3.23 5.68
N MET A 110 -17.34 2.99 6.93
CA MET A 110 -17.51 4.05 7.93
C MET A 110 -16.15 4.66 8.29
N GLU A 111 -15.14 3.83 8.58
CA GLU A 111 -13.79 4.27 8.94
C GLU A 111 -13.13 5.11 7.84
N THR A 112 -13.47 4.86 6.57
CA THR A 112 -12.94 5.59 5.42
C THR A 112 -13.85 6.70 4.89
N GLY A 113 -15.03 6.90 5.52
CA GLY A 113 -15.98 7.95 5.17
C GLY A 113 -16.68 7.75 3.82
N VAL A 114 -16.80 6.51 3.33
CA VAL A 114 -17.44 6.19 2.03
C VAL A 114 -18.78 5.51 2.15
N GLN A 115 -19.35 5.40 3.34
CA GLN A 115 -20.62 4.71 3.60
C GLN A 115 -21.79 5.26 2.76
N HIS A 116 -21.84 6.58 2.58
CA HIS A 116 -22.87 7.25 1.78
C HIS A 116 -22.79 6.94 0.28
N LEU A 117 -21.70 6.31 -0.18
CA LEU A 117 -21.45 5.92 -1.56
C LEU A 117 -21.79 4.45 -1.84
N ALA A 118 -22.29 3.68 -0.84
CA ALA A 118 -22.41 2.22 -0.87
C ALA A 118 -23.02 1.68 -2.16
N ASN A 119 -24.10 2.29 -2.62
CA ASN A 119 -24.87 1.86 -3.80
C ASN A 119 -24.42 2.53 -5.12
N ARG A 120 -23.46 3.46 -5.07
CA ARG A 120 -22.96 4.11 -6.29
C ARG A 120 -22.05 3.16 -7.07
N PRO A 121 -22.10 3.21 -8.42
CA PRO A 121 -21.11 2.54 -9.26
C PRO A 121 -19.70 3.04 -8.94
N PHE A 122 -18.76 2.11 -8.74
CA PHE A 122 -17.36 2.47 -8.43
C PHE A 122 -16.72 3.35 -9.52
N ASN A 123 -17.10 3.11 -10.79
CA ASN A 123 -16.57 3.85 -11.92
C ASN A 123 -16.94 5.35 -11.91
N ASP A 124 -18.07 5.70 -11.29
CA ASP A 124 -18.61 7.07 -11.24
C ASP A 124 -18.00 7.92 -10.11
N LEU A 125 -17.08 7.35 -9.34
CA LEU A 125 -16.43 8.02 -8.24
C LEU A 125 -15.29 8.93 -8.71
N SER A 126 -15.05 10.01 -7.97
CA SER A 126 -13.82 10.82 -8.07
C SER A 126 -12.57 10.00 -7.69
N GLY A 127 -11.38 10.49 -8.06
CA GLY A 127 -10.12 9.86 -7.67
C GLY A 127 -9.97 9.69 -6.15
N GLY A 128 -10.33 10.71 -5.38
CA GLY A 128 -10.28 10.69 -3.92
C GLY A 128 -11.26 9.69 -3.30
N GLU A 129 -12.49 9.61 -3.82
CA GLU A 129 -13.46 8.60 -3.39
C GLU A 129 -12.99 7.19 -3.72
N LYS A 130 -12.47 6.94 -4.93
CA LYS A 130 -11.89 5.66 -5.33
C LYS A 130 -10.75 5.24 -4.42
N GLN A 131 -9.89 6.18 -4.03
CA GLN A 131 -8.77 5.90 -3.14
C GLN A 131 -9.26 5.50 -1.74
N ARG A 132 -10.25 6.21 -1.18
CA ARG A 132 -10.87 5.85 0.11
C ARG A 132 -11.58 4.49 0.06
N VAL A 133 -12.27 4.17 -1.04
CA VAL A 133 -12.87 2.84 -1.26
C VAL A 133 -11.81 1.74 -1.34
N SER A 134 -10.67 2.01 -2.01
CA SER A 134 -9.56 1.07 -2.08
C SER A 134 -8.94 0.81 -0.70
N LEU A 135 -8.82 1.84 0.14
CA LEU A 135 -8.38 1.70 1.53
C LEU A 135 -9.43 0.90 2.35
N ALA A 136 -10.74 1.20 2.21
CA ALA A 136 -11.81 0.44 2.85
C ALA A 136 -11.71 -1.05 2.53
N ARG A 137 -11.49 -1.40 1.26
CA ARG A 137 -11.28 -2.80 0.85
C ARG A 137 -10.07 -3.43 1.55
N CYS A 138 -8.98 -2.68 1.73
CA CYS A 138 -7.80 -3.17 2.46
C CYS A 138 -8.10 -3.38 3.95
N LEU A 139 -8.81 -2.45 4.60
CA LEU A 139 -9.20 -2.57 6.01
C LEU A 139 -10.18 -3.74 6.22
N CYS A 140 -11.09 -3.95 5.27
CA CYS A 140 -12.03 -5.08 5.30
C CYS A 140 -11.32 -6.45 5.30
N GLN A 141 -10.07 -6.54 4.83
CA GLN A 141 -9.25 -7.75 4.89
C GLN A 141 -8.72 -8.08 6.29
N ASP A 142 -9.01 -7.25 7.30
CA ASP A 142 -8.45 -7.38 8.64
C ASP A 142 -6.90 -7.42 8.62
N ALA A 143 -6.34 -6.64 7.72
CA ALA A 143 -4.90 -6.53 7.56
C ALA A 143 -4.29 -5.75 8.72
N ASN A 144 -3.12 -6.21 9.19
CA ASN A 144 -2.32 -5.51 10.18
C ASN A 144 -1.03 -4.91 9.59
N LEU A 145 -0.81 -5.13 8.27
CA LEU A 145 0.22 -4.45 7.48
C LEU A 145 -0.38 -3.97 6.15
N LEU A 146 -0.47 -2.66 5.99
CA LEU A 146 -0.94 -2.02 4.76
C LEU A 146 0.25 -1.63 3.88
N LEU A 147 0.19 -2.00 2.62
CA LEU A 147 1.17 -1.64 1.59
C LEU A 147 0.47 -0.76 0.56
N LEU A 148 0.84 0.52 0.46
CA LEU A 148 0.21 1.49 -0.43
C LEU A 148 1.21 1.95 -1.49
N ASP A 149 0.84 1.78 -2.76
CA ASP A 149 1.68 2.11 -3.92
C ASP A 149 1.17 3.39 -4.58
N GLU A 150 1.92 4.49 -4.44
CA GLU A 150 1.63 5.81 -4.99
C GLU A 150 0.16 6.26 -4.76
N PRO A 151 -0.31 6.30 -3.51
CA PRO A 151 -1.74 6.48 -3.22
C PRO A 151 -2.27 7.88 -3.55
N SER A 152 -1.42 8.88 -3.79
CA SER A 152 -1.82 10.25 -4.13
C SER A 152 -1.83 10.54 -5.65
N SER A 153 -1.40 9.61 -6.51
CA SER A 153 -1.16 9.86 -7.94
C SER A 153 -2.37 10.40 -8.72
N PHE A 154 -3.59 10.18 -8.22
CA PHE A 154 -4.84 10.59 -8.89
C PHE A 154 -5.68 11.51 -8.00
N LEU A 155 -5.06 12.14 -6.99
CA LEU A 155 -5.74 13.02 -6.05
C LEU A 155 -5.46 14.48 -6.38
N ASP A 156 -6.50 15.31 -6.32
CA ASP A 156 -6.33 16.74 -6.21
C ASP A 156 -5.82 17.13 -4.80
N VAL A 157 -5.49 18.40 -4.63
CA VAL A 157 -4.89 18.89 -3.38
C VAL A 157 -5.81 18.69 -2.17
N ALA A 158 -7.12 18.86 -2.33
CA ALA A 158 -8.08 18.69 -1.25
C ALA A 158 -8.21 17.21 -0.88
N SER A 159 -8.42 16.34 -1.87
CA SER A 159 -8.50 14.89 -1.68
C SER A 159 -7.22 14.31 -1.08
N CYS A 160 -6.04 14.85 -1.43
CA CYS A 160 -4.77 14.43 -0.85
C CYS A 160 -4.69 14.77 0.65
N LYS A 161 -5.16 15.95 1.06
CA LYS A 161 -5.24 16.33 2.48
C LYS A 161 -6.19 15.43 3.26
N ASP A 162 -7.37 15.16 2.71
CA ASP A 162 -8.36 14.28 3.34
C ASP A 162 -7.81 12.86 3.49
N PHE A 163 -7.16 12.33 2.44
CA PHE A 163 -6.52 11.02 2.48
C PHE A 163 -5.38 10.97 3.50
N THR A 164 -4.58 12.02 3.57
CA THR A 164 -3.50 12.14 4.57
C THR A 164 -4.05 12.12 6.00
N SER A 165 -5.14 12.84 6.25
CA SER A 165 -5.82 12.86 7.56
C SER A 165 -6.35 11.47 7.92
N LEU A 166 -6.95 10.78 6.95
CA LEU A 166 -7.44 9.41 7.10
C LEU A 166 -6.30 8.44 7.42
N MET A 167 -5.16 8.53 6.72
CA MET A 167 -3.99 7.70 7.00
C MET A 167 -3.42 7.93 8.41
N LYS A 168 -3.44 9.16 8.90
CA LYS A 168 -3.03 9.48 10.27
C LYS A 168 -3.97 8.91 11.34
N SER A 169 -5.26 8.79 11.02
CA SER A 169 -6.26 8.24 11.93
C SER A 169 -6.29 6.71 11.98
N LEU A 170 -5.49 6.02 11.16
CA LEU A 170 -5.40 4.57 11.20
C LEU A 170 -5.08 4.06 12.61
N PRO A 171 -5.74 2.99 13.07
CA PRO A 171 -5.49 2.38 14.38
C PRO A 171 -4.00 2.13 14.65
N SER A 172 -3.58 2.27 15.90
CA SER A 172 -2.17 2.16 16.30
C SER A 172 -1.59 0.75 16.08
N HIS A 173 -2.43 -0.29 16.02
CA HIS A 173 -1.99 -1.67 15.76
C HIS A 173 -1.75 -1.97 14.27
N ILE A 174 -2.19 -1.09 13.37
CA ILE A 174 -2.00 -1.26 11.93
C ILE A 174 -0.68 -0.63 11.53
N ALA A 175 0.24 -1.46 11.05
CA ALA A 175 1.47 -1.00 10.41
C ALA A 175 1.20 -0.59 8.95
N ALA A 176 1.94 0.40 8.43
CA ALA A 176 1.75 0.86 7.06
C ALA A 176 3.06 1.26 6.38
N ILE A 177 3.22 0.85 5.12
CA ILE A 177 4.25 1.33 4.21
C ILE A 177 3.55 2.09 3.08
N VAL A 178 3.87 3.37 2.93
CA VAL A 178 3.47 4.18 1.77
C VAL A 178 4.69 4.37 0.89
N VAL A 179 4.64 3.88 -0.34
CA VAL A 179 5.69 4.21 -1.31
C VAL A 179 5.21 5.35 -2.19
N THR A 180 6.02 6.41 -2.31
CA THR A 180 5.65 7.59 -3.09
C THR A 180 6.85 8.45 -3.46
N HIS A 181 6.66 9.33 -4.43
CA HIS A 181 7.56 10.43 -4.79
C HIS A 181 6.90 11.80 -4.57
N ASP A 182 5.70 11.83 -3.98
CA ASP A 182 4.93 13.05 -3.74
C ASP A 182 5.33 13.71 -2.41
N ASP A 183 6.10 14.79 -2.50
CA ASP A 183 6.58 15.55 -1.34
C ASP A 183 5.45 16.08 -0.46
N LYS A 184 4.29 16.42 -1.06
CA LYS A 184 3.14 16.92 -0.29
C LYS A 184 2.55 15.83 0.59
N LEU A 185 2.44 14.61 0.05
CA LEU A 185 1.99 13.46 0.82
C LEU A 185 3.00 13.12 1.92
N ILE A 186 4.31 13.10 1.61
CA ILE A 186 5.38 12.83 2.58
C ILE A 186 5.31 13.80 3.75
N GLN A 187 5.32 15.11 3.46
CA GLN A 187 5.22 16.16 4.48
C GLN A 187 3.91 16.08 5.25
N GLY A 188 2.81 15.85 4.52
CA GLY A 188 1.48 15.72 5.11
C GLY A 188 1.38 14.58 6.11
N LEU A 189 1.92 13.41 5.82
CA LEU A 189 1.95 12.25 6.72
C LEU A 189 2.82 12.49 7.94
N GLY A 190 4.00 13.11 7.76
CA GLY A 190 4.97 13.34 8.84
C GLY A 190 5.49 12.05 9.47
N TRP A 191 5.45 10.93 8.73
CA TRP A 191 5.98 9.64 9.15
C TRP A 191 7.49 9.55 8.86
N PRO A 192 8.24 8.65 9.53
CA PRO A 192 9.62 8.36 9.17
C PRO A 192 9.77 8.04 7.69
N VAL A 193 10.83 8.55 7.07
CA VAL A 193 11.09 8.39 5.64
C VAL A 193 12.34 7.54 5.43
N VAL A 194 12.21 6.53 4.58
CA VAL A 194 13.32 5.73 4.05
C VAL A 194 13.49 6.10 2.58
N GLU A 195 14.64 6.63 2.21
CA GLU A 195 14.88 7.04 0.83
C GLU A 195 15.47 5.89 0.01
N MET A 196 14.87 5.64 -1.16
CA MET A 196 15.42 4.76 -2.18
C MET A 196 16.12 5.59 -3.26
N LYS A 197 17.38 5.27 -3.52
CA LYS A 197 18.16 5.92 -4.58
C LYS A 197 17.77 5.34 -5.94
N ALA A 198 17.81 6.18 -6.99
CA ALA A 198 17.75 5.67 -8.36
C ALA A 198 19.00 4.84 -8.65
N HIS A 199 18.82 3.67 -9.26
CA HIS A 199 19.97 2.97 -9.86
C HIS A 199 20.41 3.77 -11.07
N VAL A 200 21.59 4.38 -10.96
CA VAL A 200 22.27 4.99 -12.11
C VAL A 200 22.83 3.82 -12.92
N GLU A 201 22.27 3.55 -14.08
CA GLU A 201 22.93 2.66 -15.03
C GLU A 201 24.30 3.27 -15.33
N ALA A 202 25.37 2.48 -15.12
CA ALA A 202 26.68 2.91 -15.57
C ALA A 202 26.62 3.27 -17.05
N PRO A 203 27.19 4.42 -17.48
CA PRO A 203 27.18 4.77 -18.89
C PRO A 203 27.81 3.61 -19.67
N TRP A 204 27.16 3.25 -20.78
CA TRP A 204 27.59 2.20 -21.69
C TRP A 204 29.07 2.41 -22.03
N THR A 205 29.94 1.59 -21.50
CA THR A 205 31.29 1.43 -22.06
C THR A 205 31.11 0.47 -23.23
N GLU A 206 31.26 1.03 -24.45
CA GLU A 206 31.35 0.27 -25.70
C GLU A 206 32.49 -0.77 -25.65
#